data_1487cda1f7ef12554df48397a4f830c3
#
_entry.id   1487cda1f7ef12554df48397a4f830c3
#
_cell.length_a   1.000
_cell.length_b   1.000
_cell.length_c   1.000
_cell.angle_alpha   90.00
_cell.angle_beta   90.00
_cell.angle_gamma   90.00
#
_symmetry.space_group_name_H-M   'P 1'
#
loop_
_entity.id
_entity.type
_entity.pdbx_description
1 polymer ?
#
loop_
_entity_poly.entity_id
_entity_poly.type
_entity_poly.pdbx_seq_one_letter_code
_entity_poly.pdbx_strand_id
1 'polypeptide(L)'
;MYKRQVLRKNEDLSCRLVPATFSERYYRLYAHYIEERHRDGDMYPPSREQFTSFLVDGATDSWFLEISLGDELAGLAAVDLLDDGLSAIYTIFAPELEDRSLGTFAVLWQIEEARRRGLPHLYLGYWIRECRKMNYKTRFKPIEALRDGHWRELQSD
;
A
#
# COMPACT_ATOMS: atom_id res chain seq x y z
N MET A 1 -10.58 -12.96 -11.91
CA MET A 1 -11.94 -12.68 -11.41
C MET A 1 -11.90 -11.78 -10.16
N TYR A 2 -11.18 -12.14 -9.12
CA TYR A 2 -11.08 -11.37 -7.86
C TYR A 2 -10.65 -9.89 -8.02
N LYS A 3 -9.60 -9.60 -8.82
CA LYS A 3 -9.12 -8.22 -9.05
C LYS A 3 -10.20 -7.31 -9.65
N ARG A 4 -10.97 -7.81 -10.60
CA ARG A 4 -12.09 -7.05 -11.20
C ARG A 4 -13.20 -6.78 -10.19
N GLN A 5 -13.45 -7.70 -9.26
CA GLN A 5 -14.42 -7.50 -8.19
C GLN A 5 -13.96 -6.40 -7.23
N VAL A 6 -12.66 -6.38 -6.86
CA VAL A 6 -12.10 -5.33 -6.01
C VAL A 6 -12.22 -3.97 -6.69
N LEU A 7 -11.90 -3.85 -7.97
CA LEU A 7 -12.05 -2.59 -8.70
C LEU A 7 -13.50 -2.11 -8.76
N ARG A 8 -14.44 -2.99 -9.11
CA ARG A 8 -15.88 -2.66 -9.16
C ARG A 8 -16.42 -2.22 -7.81
N LYS A 9 -16.02 -2.89 -6.74
CA LYS A 9 -16.45 -2.58 -5.37
C LYS A 9 -16.02 -1.19 -4.90
N ASN A 10 -15.02 -0.62 -5.58
CA ASN A 10 -14.37 0.62 -5.21
C ASN A 10 -14.47 1.71 -6.30
N GLU A 11 -15.41 1.57 -7.24
CA GLU A 11 -15.66 2.57 -8.31
C GLU A 11 -16.09 3.93 -7.77
N ASP A 12 -16.65 3.98 -6.57
CA ASP A 12 -17.08 5.18 -5.86
C ASP A 12 -15.95 5.91 -5.12
N LEU A 13 -14.75 5.34 -5.09
CA LEU A 13 -13.59 5.95 -4.44
C LEU A 13 -12.88 6.92 -5.38
N SER A 14 -12.42 8.04 -4.83
CA SER A 14 -11.49 8.94 -5.49
C SER A 14 -10.07 8.76 -4.97
N CYS A 15 -9.08 8.84 -5.87
CA CYS A 15 -7.68 8.61 -5.55
C CYS A 15 -6.82 9.73 -6.11
N ARG A 16 -5.84 10.18 -5.34
CA ARG A 16 -4.82 11.13 -5.81
C ARG A 16 -3.49 10.90 -5.09
N LEU A 17 -2.38 11.15 -5.80
CA LEU A 17 -1.05 11.20 -5.21
C LEU A 17 -0.76 12.62 -4.73
N VAL A 18 -0.29 12.72 -3.50
CA VAL A 18 0.17 13.96 -2.87
C VAL A 18 1.54 13.74 -2.25
N PRO A 19 2.39 14.78 -2.13
CA PRO A 19 3.66 14.64 -1.40
C PRO A 19 3.43 14.11 0.02
N ALA A 20 4.31 13.20 0.48
CA ALA A 20 4.22 12.66 1.82
C ALA A 20 4.55 13.75 2.85
N THR A 21 3.54 14.16 3.60
CA THR A 21 3.65 15.17 4.65
C THR A 21 2.85 14.74 5.87
N PHE A 22 3.25 15.23 7.06
CA PHE A 22 2.45 15.01 8.26
C PHE A 22 1.13 15.79 8.19
N SER A 23 0.05 15.15 8.63
CA SER A 23 -1.25 15.76 8.85
C SER A 23 -1.97 15.01 9.96
N GLU A 24 -2.68 15.72 10.83
CA GLU A 24 -3.50 15.11 11.88
C GLU A 24 -4.59 14.20 11.30
N ARG A 25 -5.10 14.54 10.12
CA ARG A 25 -6.08 13.71 9.40
C ARG A 25 -5.49 12.35 9.02
N TYR A 26 -4.26 12.33 8.52
CA TYR A 26 -3.56 11.08 8.19
C TYR A 26 -3.18 10.29 9.44
N TYR A 27 -2.68 10.99 10.46
CA TYR A 27 -2.31 10.34 11.71
C TYR A 27 -3.50 9.68 12.41
N ARG A 28 -4.67 10.32 12.42
CA ARG A 28 -5.88 9.71 13.00
C ARG A 28 -6.27 8.42 12.31
N LEU A 29 -6.19 8.37 10.99
CA LEU A 29 -6.44 7.13 10.24
C LEU A 29 -5.41 6.06 10.60
N TYR A 30 -4.12 6.43 10.66
CA TYR A 30 -3.04 5.54 11.04
C TYR A 30 -3.23 4.98 12.46
N ALA A 31 -3.49 5.83 13.44
CA ALA A 31 -3.68 5.43 14.82
C ALA A 31 -4.87 4.46 14.96
N HIS A 32 -5.99 4.80 14.35
CA HIS A 32 -7.18 3.94 14.36
C HIS A 32 -6.90 2.56 13.71
N TYR A 33 -6.21 2.54 12.59
CA TYR A 33 -5.80 1.31 11.92
C TYR A 33 -4.90 0.43 12.80
N ILE A 34 -3.88 1.01 13.44
CA ILE A 34 -2.97 0.27 14.32
C ILE A 34 -3.71 -0.25 15.56
N GLU A 35 -4.55 0.57 16.18
CA GLU A 35 -5.32 0.19 17.38
C GLU A 35 -6.31 -0.95 17.12
N GLU A 36 -6.98 -0.95 15.98
CA GLU A 36 -7.99 -1.96 15.67
C GLU A 36 -7.41 -3.25 15.08
N ARG A 37 -6.30 -3.17 14.35
CA ARG A 37 -5.79 -4.31 13.57
C ARG A 37 -4.41 -4.83 13.98
N HIS A 38 -3.62 -4.07 14.71
CA HIS A 38 -2.21 -4.37 14.97
C HIS A 38 -1.78 -4.12 16.42
N ARG A 39 -2.65 -4.36 17.39
CA ARG A 39 -2.32 -4.26 18.82
C ARG A 39 -1.21 -5.21 19.25
N ASP A 40 -1.03 -6.30 18.53
CA ASP A 40 -0.03 -7.33 18.75
C ASP A 40 1.30 -7.07 18.03
N GLY A 41 1.39 -5.96 17.31
CA GLY A 41 2.57 -5.61 16.50
C GLY A 41 3.46 -4.54 17.13
N ASP A 42 4.66 -4.40 16.57
CA ASP A 42 5.69 -3.45 17.03
C ASP A 42 5.31 -1.98 16.84
N MET A 43 4.28 -1.69 16.02
CA MET A 43 3.80 -0.34 15.77
C MET A 43 2.77 0.15 16.80
N TYR A 44 2.35 -0.72 17.71
CA TYR A 44 1.46 -0.36 18.80
C TYR A 44 2.26 -0.04 20.10
N PRO A 45 1.93 1.02 20.86
CA PRO A 45 0.89 2.01 20.57
C PRO A 45 1.32 3.01 19.48
N PRO A 46 0.38 3.51 18.66
CA PRO A 46 0.71 4.48 17.61
C PRO A 46 1.21 5.80 18.19
N SER A 47 2.17 6.42 17.50
CA SER A 47 2.68 7.75 17.84
C SER A 47 2.88 8.60 16.61
N ARG A 48 2.84 9.94 16.77
CA ARG A 48 3.09 10.89 15.69
C ARG A 48 4.51 10.81 15.16
N GLU A 49 5.48 10.62 16.07
CA GLU A 49 6.89 10.44 15.72
C GLU A 49 7.12 9.20 14.88
N GLN A 50 6.51 8.08 15.26
CA GLN A 50 6.59 6.83 14.49
C GLN A 50 5.95 6.96 13.12
N PHE A 51 4.77 7.58 13.04
CA PHE A 51 4.12 7.86 11.75
C PHE A 51 5.04 8.68 10.85
N THR A 52 5.60 9.77 11.38
CA THR A 52 6.47 10.69 10.64
C THR A 52 7.75 9.99 10.20
N SER A 53 8.46 9.33 11.11
CA SER A 53 9.73 8.67 10.78
C SER A 53 9.58 7.52 9.79
N PHE A 54 8.45 6.79 9.85
CA PHE A 54 8.22 5.63 8.99
C PHE A 54 7.64 5.99 7.62
N LEU A 55 6.70 6.95 7.57
CA LEU A 55 5.92 7.20 6.36
C LEU A 55 6.24 8.54 5.67
N VAL A 56 6.86 9.50 6.39
CA VAL A 56 7.12 10.85 5.88
C VAL A 56 8.61 11.08 5.65
N ASP A 57 9.45 10.78 6.64
CA ASP A 57 10.90 11.07 6.62
C ASP A 57 11.69 10.01 5.84
N GLY A 58 11.21 9.64 4.67
CA GLY A 58 11.92 8.73 3.76
C GLY A 58 13.15 9.39 3.13
N ALA A 59 14.15 8.56 2.77
CA ALA A 59 15.33 9.00 2.01
C ALA A 59 15.08 9.12 0.50
N THR A 60 13.87 8.85 0.07
CA THR A 60 13.44 8.76 -1.33
C THR A 60 12.34 9.78 -1.63
N ASP A 61 11.94 9.88 -2.87
CA ASP A 61 10.79 10.70 -3.31
C ASP A 61 9.49 10.02 -2.88
N SER A 62 9.03 10.39 -1.69
CA SER A 62 7.90 9.75 -0.99
C SER A 62 6.60 10.49 -1.21
N TRP A 63 5.55 9.73 -1.53
CA TRP A 63 4.21 10.20 -1.83
C TRP A 63 3.16 9.45 -1.01
N PHE A 64 2.02 10.08 -0.81
CA PHE A 64 0.83 9.41 -0.32
C PHE A 64 -0.21 9.28 -1.42
N LEU A 65 -0.73 8.07 -1.57
CA LEU A 65 -1.98 7.83 -2.29
C LEU A 65 -3.12 8.04 -1.30
N GLU A 66 -3.83 9.16 -1.42
CA GLU A 66 -5.09 9.38 -0.72
C GLU A 66 -6.21 8.61 -1.42
N ILE A 67 -6.93 7.81 -0.65
CA ILE A 67 -8.13 7.10 -1.10
C ILE A 67 -9.31 7.65 -0.31
N SER A 68 -10.24 8.29 -0.98
CA SER A 68 -11.37 8.97 -0.34
C SER A 68 -12.71 8.39 -0.77
N LEU A 69 -13.62 8.29 0.18
CA LEU A 69 -15.03 7.99 -0.05
C LEU A 69 -15.84 9.26 0.25
N GLY A 70 -16.25 9.97 -0.81
CA GLY A 70 -16.77 11.33 -0.65
C GLY A 70 -15.70 12.24 -0.04
N ASP A 71 -16.03 12.92 1.06
CA ASP A 71 -15.12 13.81 1.78
C ASP A 71 -14.28 13.10 2.86
N GLU A 72 -14.55 11.81 3.10
CA GLU A 72 -13.88 11.04 4.13
C GLU A 72 -12.64 10.32 3.59
N LEU A 73 -11.56 10.33 4.37
CA LEU A 73 -10.35 9.57 4.06
C LEU A 73 -10.59 8.08 4.39
N ALA A 74 -10.69 7.27 3.35
CA ALA A 74 -10.92 5.83 3.46
C ALA A 74 -9.62 5.03 3.60
N GLY A 75 -8.54 5.50 2.99
CA GLY A 75 -7.24 4.85 3.02
C GLY A 75 -6.10 5.81 2.66
N LEU A 76 -4.90 5.40 3.02
CA LEU A 76 -3.66 6.10 2.74
C LEU A 76 -2.57 5.08 2.44
N ALA A 77 -1.96 5.16 1.28
CA ALA A 77 -0.84 4.30 0.92
C ALA A 77 0.44 5.13 0.75
N ALA A 78 1.49 4.76 1.47
CA ALA A 78 2.81 5.33 1.26
C ALA A 78 3.46 4.68 0.04
N VAL A 79 3.92 5.50 -0.89
CA VAL A 79 4.48 5.10 -2.19
C VAL A 79 5.76 5.88 -2.44
N ASP A 80 6.84 5.19 -2.74
CA ASP A 80 8.07 5.84 -3.19
C ASP A 80 8.16 5.82 -4.72
N LEU A 81 8.55 6.93 -5.29
CA LEU A 81 8.84 7.05 -6.71
C LEU A 81 10.32 6.76 -6.94
N LEU A 82 10.57 5.76 -7.78
CA LEU A 82 11.91 5.33 -8.19
C LEU A 82 12.11 5.58 -9.69
N ASP A 83 13.35 5.52 -10.16
CA ASP A 83 13.68 5.75 -11.57
C ASP A 83 12.99 4.75 -12.52
N ASP A 84 12.78 3.53 -12.06
CA ASP A 84 12.24 2.42 -12.85
C ASP A 84 10.91 1.85 -12.33
N GLY A 85 10.31 2.48 -11.33
CA GLY A 85 9.07 1.95 -10.76
C GLY A 85 8.48 2.75 -9.62
N LEU A 86 7.40 2.24 -9.09
CA LEU A 86 6.84 2.64 -7.82
C LEU A 86 7.16 1.58 -6.77
N SER A 87 7.33 1.99 -5.53
CA SER A 87 7.49 1.07 -4.39
C SER A 87 6.33 1.25 -3.43
N ALA A 88 5.53 0.19 -3.26
CA ALA A 88 4.44 0.15 -2.30
C ALA A 88 5.01 -0.12 -0.91
N ILE A 89 5.07 0.90 -0.05
CA ILE A 89 5.69 0.82 1.27
C ILE A 89 4.71 0.30 2.30
N TYR A 90 3.56 0.96 2.45
CA TYR A 90 2.58 0.59 3.45
C TYR A 90 1.20 1.18 3.13
N THR A 91 0.16 0.40 3.36
CA THR A 91 -1.23 0.84 3.18
C THR A 91 -1.99 0.73 4.48
N ILE A 92 -2.59 1.82 4.91
CA ILE A 92 -3.54 1.89 6.02
C ILE A 92 -4.93 2.25 5.49
N PHE A 93 -5.96 1.80 6.17
CA PHE A 93 -7.34 2.08 5.77
C PHE A 93 -8.27 2.09 6.98
N ALA A 94 -9.42 2.71 6.82
CA ALA A 94 -10.46 2.71 7.84
C ALA A 94 -10.91 1.27 8.10
N PRO A 95 -10.77 0.74 9.33
CA PRO A 95 -11.11 -0.65 9.64
C PRO A 95 -12.55 -1.02 9.32
N GLU A 96 -13.46 -0.06 9.38
CA GLU A 96 -14.89 -0.21 9.06
C GLU A 96 -15.11 -0.54 7.57
N LEU A 97 -14.12 -0.27 6.72
CA LEU A 97 -14.16 -0.52 5.28
C LEU A 97 -13.39 -1.80 4.88
N GLU A 98 -13.14 -2.70 5.82
CA GLU A 98 -12.41 -3.95 5.58
C GLU A 98 -12.97 -4.76 4.40
N ASP A 99 -14.28 -4.78 4.25
CA ASP A 99 -14.97 -5.47 3.16
C ASP A 99 -14.55 -5.02 1.77
N ARG A 100 -14.03 -3.81 1.64
CA ARG A 100 -13.64 -3.22 0.37
C ARG A 100 -12.28 -3.71 -0.15
N SER A 101 -11.52 -4.43 0.66
CA SER A 101 -10.18 -4.93 0.29
C SER A 101 -9.24 -3.80 -0.17
N LEU A 102 -9.19 -2.70 0.59
CA LEU A 102 -8.50 -1.47 0.20
C LEU A 102 -6.99 -1.65 0.04
N GLY A 103 -6.36 -2.58 0.77
CA GLY A 103 -4.95 -2.93 0.57
C GLY A 103 -4.69 -3.47 -0.83
N THR A 104 -5.53 -4.40 -1.31
CA THR A 104 -5.46 -4.92 -2.67
C THR A 104 -5.80 -3.85 -3.70
N PHE A 105 -6.82 -3.04 -3.43
CA PHE A 105 -7.20 -1.91 -4.30
C PHE A 105 -6.04 -0.93 -4.49
N ALA A 106 -5.34 -0.54 -3.41
CA ALA A 106 -4.19 0.34 -3.47
C ALA A 106 -3.06 -0.21 -4.35
N VAL A 107 -2.79 -1.51 -4.27
CA VAL A 107 -1.80 -2.16 -5.15
C VAL A 107 -2.25 -2.12 -6.62
N LEU A 108 -3.50 -2.45 -6.91
CA LEU A 108 -4.04 -2.40 -8.27
C LEU A 108 -4.00 -0.99 -8.85
N TRP A 109 -4.32 0.01 -8.05
CA TRP A 109 -4.23 1.41 -8.44
C TRP A 109 -2.78 1.81 -8.77
N GLN A 110 -1.82 1.41 -7.94
CA GLN A 110 -0.40 1.70 -8.15
C GLN A 110 0.16 0.99 -9.38
N ILE A 111 -0.28 -0.23 -9.69
CA ILE A 111 0.07 -0.91 -10.94
C ILE A 111 -0.38 -0.08 -12.14
N GLU A 112 -1.60 0.43 -12.14
CA GLU A 112 -2.12 1.24 -13.24
C GLU A 112 -1.42 2.59 -13.33
N GLU A 113 -1.09 3.21 -12.19
CA GLU A 113 -0.33 4.45 -12.15
C GLU A 113 1.11 4.28 -12.68
N ALA A 114 1.79 3.20 -12.31
CA ALA A 114 3.10 2.86 -12.86
C ALA A 114 3.03 2.70 -14.38
N ARG A 115 2.00 1.99 -14.88
CA ARG A 115 1.75 1.80 -16.31
C ARG A 115 1.50 3.13 -17.01
N ARG A 116 0.67 3.99 -16.45
CA ARG A 116 0.37 5.33 -16.98
C ARG A 116 1.61 6.23 -17.07
N ARG A 117 2.55 6.07 -16.13
CA ARG A 117 3.84 6.78 -16.11
C ARG A 117 4.90 6.15 -17.01
N GLY A 118 4.64 5.01 -17.63
CA GLY A 118 5.61 4.28 -18.42
C GLY A 118 6.70 3.60 -17.58
N LEU A 119 6.42 3.38 -16.28
CA LEU A 119 7.35 2.71 -15.37
C LEU A 119 7.14 1.19 -15.45
N PRO A 120 8.21 0.40 -15.63
CA PRO A 120 8.10 -1.04 -15.85
C PRO A 120 7.75 -1.84 -14.59
N HIS A 121 7.96 -1.30 -13.38
CA HIS A 121 7.87 -2.09 -12.15
C HIS A 121 6.99 -1.45 -11.08
N LEU A 122 6.33 -2.31 -10.29
CA LEU A 122 5.82 -2.00 -8.96
C LEU A 122 6.49 -2.95 -7.96
N TYR A 123 7.25 -2.41 -7.05
CA TYR A 123 7.91 -3.16 -5.97
C TYR A 123 6.95 -3.31 -4.79
N LEU A 124 6.79 -4.54 -4.28
CA LEU A 124 5.88 -4.85 -3.18
C LEU A 124 6.60 -5.08 -1.84
N GLY A 125 7.93 -4.87 -1.81
CA GLY A 125 8.73 -5.12 -0.62
C GLY A 125 8.95 -6.60 -0.34
N TYR A 126 9.30 -6.94 0.90
CA TYR A 126 9.61 -8.29 1.29
C TYR A 126 8.44 -9.26 1.13
N TRP A 127 8.80 -10.50 0.82
CA TRP A 127 7.88 -11.63 0.86
C TRP A 127 8.49 -12.81 1.61
N ILE A 128 7.79 -13.26 2.64
CA ILE A 128 8.15 -14.44 3.42
C ILE A 128 7.06 -15.48 3.18
N ARG A 129 7.42 -16.62 2.61
CA ARG A 129 6.48 -17.69 2.19
C ARG A 129 5.60 -18.15 3.35
N GLU A 130 6.18 -18.31 4.53
CA GLU A 130 5.51 -18.80 5.74
C GLU A 130 4.61 -17.74 6.40
N CYS A 131 4.73 -16.48 6.00
CA CYS A 131 3.94 -15.39 6.53
C CYS A 131 2.61 -15.24 5.77
N ARG A 132 1.52 -15.71 6.36
CA ARG A 132 0.18 -15.63 5.74
C ARG A 132 -0.23 -14.21 5.36
N LYS A 133 0.15 -13.21 6.18
CA LYS A 133 -0.14 -11.78 5.91
C LYS A 133 0.53 -11.25 4.65
N MET A 134 1.58 -11.91 4.16
CA MET A 134 2.31 -11.51 2.94
C MET A 134 1.89 -12.28 1.68
N ASN A 135 1.14 -13.38 1.82
CA ASN A 135 0.83 -14.25 0.69
C ASN A 135 -0.10 -13.62 -0.36
N TYR A 136 -0.81 -12.54 -0.03
CA TYR A 136 -1.61 -11.81 -1.01
C TYR A 136 -0.75 -11.24 -2.16
N LYS A 137 0.55 -10.97 -1.90
CA LYS A 137 1.48 -10.41 -2.89
C LYS A 137 1.63 -11.33 -4.10
N THR A 138 1.63 -12.64 -3.89
CA THR A 138 1.80 -13.62 -4.97
C THR A 138 0.60 -13.72 -5.94
N ARG A 139 -0.51 -13.05 -5.63
CA ARG A 139 -1.71 -12.97 -6.47
C ARG A 139 -1.59 -11.97 -7.63
N PHE A 140 -0.60 -11.08 -7.58
CA PHE A 140 -0.34 -10.12 -8.65
C PHE A 140 0.63 -10.75 -9.67
N LYS A 141 0.10 -11.16 -10.82
CA LYS A 141 0.87 -11.84 -11.87
C LYS A 141 1.03 -10.93 -13.09
N PRO A 142 2.17 -10.96 -13.81
CA PRO A 142 3.39 -11.69 -13.44
C PRO A 142 4.06 -11.08 -12.21
N ILE A 143 4.72 -11.90 -11.41
CA ILE A 143 5.45 -11.47 -10.22
C ILE A 143 6.85 -12.08 -10.20
N GLU A 144 7.84 -11.28 -9.89
CA GLU A 144 9.23 -11.70 -9.77
C GLU A 144 9.72 -11.55 -8.33
N ALA A 145 10.64 -12.38 -7.92
CA ALA A 145 11.35 -12.27 -6.65
C ALA A 145 12.85 -12.13 -6.89
N LEU A 146 13.48 -11.24 -6.13
CA LEU A 146 14.93 -11.10 -6.09
C LEU A 146 15.51 -12.25 -5.25
N ARG A 147 16.29 -13.13 -5.88
CA ARG A 147 16.99 -14.24 -5.24
C ARG A 147 18.42 -14.31 -5.75
N ASP A 148 19.36 -14.35 -4.82
CA ASP A 148 20.79 -14.43 -5.14
C ASP A 148 21.26 -13.35 -6.16
N GLY A 149 20.74 -12.13 -5.99
CA GLY A 149 21.04 -10.98 -6.85
C GLY A 149 20.34 -10.98 -8.22
N HIS A 150 19.43 -11.92 -8.48
CA HIS A 150 18.71 -12.02 -9.76
C HIS A 150 17.19 -12.01 -9.57
N TRP A 151 16.49 -11.25 -10.42
CA TRP A 151 15.03 -11.28 -10.52
C TRP A 151 14.60 -12.54 -11.28
N ARG A 152 13.68 -13.28 -10.69
CA ARG A 152 13.11 -14.50 -11.27
C ARG A 152 11.61 -14.54 -11.06
N GLU A 153 10.89 -14.92 -12.11
CA GLU A 153 9.45 -15.10 -12.02
C GLU A 153 9.10 -16.21 -11.02
N LEU A 154 8.17 -15.89 -10.12
CA LEU A 154 7.59 -16.87 -9.20
C LEU A 154 6.57 -17.74 -9.94
N GLN A 155 6.94 -18.98 -10.17
CA GLN A 155 6.01 -19.97 -10.70
C GLN A 155 4.92 -20.26 -9.66
N SER A 156 3.69 -20.48 -10.16
CA SER A 156 2.61 -20.93 -9.30
C SER A 156 2.87 -22.40 -8.95
N ASP A 157 2.95 -22.69 -7.65
CA ASP A 157 2.84 -24.08 -7.18
C ASP A 157 1.41 -24.58 -7.45
#